data_60c646f9547f16b26d3ae3c6bf4eaf89
#
_entry.id   60c646f9547f16b26d3ae3c6bf4eaf89
#
_cell.length_a   1.000
_cell.length_b   1.000
_cell.length_c   1.000
_cell.angle_alpha   90.00
_cell.angle_beta   90.00
_cell.angle_gamma   90.00
#
_symmetry.space_group_name_H-M   'P 1'
#
loop_
_entity.id
_entity.type
_entity.pdbx_description
1 polymer ?
#
loop_
_entity_poly.entity_id
_entity_poly.type
_entity_poly.pdbx_seq_one_letter_code
_entity_poly.pdbx_strand_id
1 'polypeptide(L)'
;DEWCVTSDFIYSIYYRKPRLPNISIYEPQYINMIQKDIITLIEGIANSFDGVVLSRPHILHNCENKVYQLQTAGKVGFLLPKSIITNNTERAANFVENKTIVKPLTTGKIIYDDNIEIYQTNLIESINENINLTPIYLQSYVRKEYEVRATFIRDKVFCVKIVSSNTIDWRDENAINQYEIIEIPKSIYQKCIKLMTEYKLEFGAFDFIIVPNGKWVFLEVN
;
A
#
# COMPACT_ATOMS: atom_id res chain seq x y z
N ASP A 1 -23.62 13.04 -21.80
CA ASP A 1 -24.75 12.40 -21.10
C ASP A 1 -24.62 12.75 -19.64
N GLU A 2 -25.61 13.43 -19.06
CA GLU A 2 -25.70 13.71 -17.64
C GLU A 2 -26.29 12.48 -16.93
N TRP A 3 -25.55 11.96 -15.94
CA TRP A 3 -26.02 10.91 -15.06
C TRP A 3 -26.44 11.53 -13.75
N CYS A 4 -27.69 11.33 -13.35
CA CYS A 4 -28.18 11.67 -12.02
C CYS A 4 -28.54 10.38 -11.28
N VAL A 5 -27.85 10.12 -10.15
CA VAL A 5 -28.13 8.95 -9.29
C VAL A 5 -28.51 9.47 -7.92
N THR A 6 -29.65 9.04 -7.40
CA THR A 6 -30.08 9.36 -6.04
C THR A 6 -29.71 8.21 -5.09
N SER A 7 -29.57 8.52 -3.79
CA SER A 7 -29.23 7.54 -2.74
C SER A 7 -30.16 6.32 -2.71
N ASP A 8 -31.44 6.51 -3.09
CA ASP A 8 -32.45 5.45 -3.04
C ASP A 8 -32.20 4.28 -4.01
N PHE A 9 -31.34 4.51 -5.01
CA PHE A 9 -30.97 3.49 -6.01
C PHE A 9 -29.58 2.91 -5.78
N ILE A 10 -28.85 3.35 -4.74
CA ILE A 10 -27.51 2.86 -4.44
C ILE A 10 -27.59 1.81 -3.34
N TYR A 11 -27.20 0.57 -3.64
CA TYR A 11 -27.15 -0.53 -2.67
C TYR A 11 -25.79 -0.68 -2.00
N SER A 12 -24.72 -0.33 -2.73
CA SER A 12 -23.34 -0.41 -2.22
C SER A 12 -22.42 0.51 -3.00
N ILE A 13 -21.32 0.91 -2.35
CA ILE A 13 -20.25 1.70 -2.95
C ILE A 13 -18.95 0.90 -2.89
N TYR A 14 -18.27 0.75 -4.05
CA TYR A 14 -16.91 0.27 -4.12
C TYR A 14 -15.97 1.45 -4.33
N TYR A 15 -15.39 1.94 -3.24
CA TYR A 15 -14.43 3.03 -3.28
C TYR A 15 -13.01 2.49 -3.45
N ARG A 16 -12.44 2.67 -4.63
CA ARG A 16 -11.06 2.24 -4.91
C ARG A 16 -10.43 3.11 -5.99
N LYS A 17 -9.36 3.83 -5.62
CA LYS A 17 -8.52 4.64 -6.53
C LYS A 17 -9.37 5.48 -7.51
N PRO A 18 -10.24 6.36 -7.02
CA PRO A 18 -11.06 7.19 -7.90
C PRO A 18 -10.14 7.99 -8.84
N ARG A 19 -10.52 8.05 -10.12
CA ARG A 19 -9.84 8.89 -11.09
C ARG A 19 -10.56 10.21 -11.18
N LEU A 20 -9.80 11.29 -11.07
CA LEU A 20 -10.34 12.62 -11.27
C LEU A 20 -10.66 12.86 -12.75
N PRO A 21 -11.69 13.66 -13.05
CA PRO A 21 -11.98 14.09 -14.41
C PRO A 21 -10.81 14.92 -14.96
N ASN A 22 -10.76 15.07 -16.28
CA ASN A 22 -9.83 16.00 -16.88
C ASN A 22 -10.26 17.44 -16.57
N ILE A 23 -9.45 18.14 -15.81
CA ILE A 23 -9.67 19.52 -15.37
C ILE A 23 -8.64 20.49 -15.94
N SER A 24 -7.92 20.10 -17.00
CA SER A 24 -6.91 20.93 -17.68
C SER A 24 -7.49 22.19 -18.36
N ILE A 25 -8.82 22.29 -18.45
CA ILE A 25 -9.51 23.48 -18.95
C ILE A 25 -9.47 24.66 -17.96
N TYR A 26 -9.15 24.39 -16.67
CA TYR A 26 -9.02 25.43 -15.65
C TYR A 26 -7.61 25.99 -15.60
N GLU A 27 -7.48 27.22 -15.13
CA GLU A 27 -6.18 27.84 -14.91
C GLU A 27 -5.37 27.10 -13.84
N PRO A 28 -4.03 26.94 -14.01
CA PRO A 28 -3.19 26.10 -13.14
C PRO A 28 -3.33 26.36 -11.64
N GLN A 29 -3.52 27.63 -11.23
CA GLN A 29 -3.66 27.99 -9.82
C GLN A 29 -4.90 27.39 -9.14
N TYR A 30 -5.96 27.07 -9.89
CA TYR A 30 -7.20 26.49 -9.35
C TYR A 30 -7.20 24.96 -9.32
N ILE A 31 -6.35 24.30 -10.13
CA ILE A 31 -6.39 22.85 -10.32
C ILE A 31 -6.31 22.09 -8.98
N ASN A 32 -5.37 22.46 -8.11
CA ASN A 32 -5.20 21.78 -6.83
C ASN A 32 -6.42 21.94 -5.90
N MET A 33 -7.04 23.11 -5.89
CA MET A 33 -8.26 23.36 -5.11
C MET A 33 -9.43 22.53 -5.66
N ILE A 34 -9.66 22.56 -6.97
CA ILE A 34 -10.74 21.79 -7.62
C ILE A 34 -10.56 20.30 -7.41
N GLN A 35 -9.35 19.76 -7.52
CA GLN A 35 -9.07 18.35 -7.23
C GLN A 35 -9.41 17.97 -5.79
N LYS A 36 -9.04 18.82 -4.83
CA LYS A 36 -9.37 18.59 -3.42
C LYS A 36 -10.87 18.61 -3.16
N ASP A 37 -11.59 19.56 -3.76
CA ASP A 37 -13.04 19.67 -3.62
C ASP A 37 -13.76 18.43 -4.18
N ILE A 38 -13.36 17.97 -5.36
CA ILE A 38 -13.92 16.74 -5.98
C ILE A 38 -13.68 15.52 -5.07
N ILE A 39 -12.45 15.34 -4.60
CA ILE A 39 -12.12 14.21 -3.72
C ILE A 39 -12.88 14.32 -2.40
N THR A 40 -12.93 15.50 -1.78
CA THR A 40 -13.67 15.73 -0.55
C THR A 40 -15.16 15.37 -0.69
N LEU A 41 -15.78 15.74 -1.82
CA LEU A 41 -17.16 15.39 -2.12
C LEU A 41 -17.35 13.88 -2.25
N ILE A 42 -16.51 13.22 -3.06
CA ILE A 42 -16.59 11.76 -3.29
C ILE A 42 -16.39 10.99 -1.97
N GLU A 43 -15.38 11.39 -1.20
CA GLU A 43 -15.08 10.75 0.10
C GLU A 43 -16.18 11.03 1.13
N GLY A 44 -16.74 12.23 1.13
CA GLY A 44 -17.88 12.58 1.97
C GLY A 44 -19.07 11.68 1.70
N ILE A 45 -19.43 11.49 0.43
CA ILE A 45 -20.52 10.60 0.02
C ILE A 45 -20.24 9.16 0.47
N ALA A 46 -19.04 8.64 0.16
CA ALA A 46 -18.69 7.27 0.52
C ALA A 46 -18.59 7.04 2.05
N ASN A 47 -18.14 8.03 2.81
CA ASN A 47 -18.06 7.93 4.26
C ASN A 47 -19.42 8.02 4.96
N SER A 48 -20.35 8.82 4.42
CA SER A 48 -21.69 9.05 5.01
C SER A 48 -22.74 8.05 4.54
N PHE A 49 -22.45 7.24 3.52
CA PHE A 49 -23.43 6.30 2.99
C PHE A 49 -23.83 5.22 4.01
N ASP A 50 -25.12 5.03 4.28
CA ASP A 50 -25.63 4.10 5.29
C ASP A 50 -25.53 2.62 4.88
N GLY A 51 -25.30 2.34 3.58
CA GLY A 51 -25.17 0.99 3.04
C GLY A 51 -23.75 0.41 3.13
N VAL A 52 -23.51 -0.66 2.39
CA VAL A 52 -22.22 -1.34 2.31
C VAL A 52 -21.23 -0.50 1.50
N VAL A 53 -20.07 -0.21 2.08
CA VAL A 53 -18.96 0.48 1.39
C VAL A 53 -17.69 -0.36 1.48
N LEU A 54 -17.12 -0.74 0.35
CA LEU A 54 -15.86 -1.50 0.24
C LEU A 54 -14.71 -0.58 -0.25
N SER A 55 -13.75 -0.15 0.56
CA SER A 55 -13.85 0.14 2.00
C SER A 55 -14.08 1.64 2.15
N ARG A 56 -14.49 2.14 3.32
CA ARG A 56 -14.70 3.59 3.51
C ARG A 56 -13.38 4.36 3.39
N PRO A 57 -13.35 5.53 2.73
CA PRO A 57 -12.12 6.30 2.51
C PRO A 57 -11.28 6.55 3.77
N HIS A 58 -11.91 6.96 4.89
CA HIS A 58 -11.17 7.21 6.13
C HIS A 58 -10.50 5.94 6.70
N ILE A 59 -11.08 4.76 6.48
CA ILE A 59 -10.50 3.47 6.87
C ILE A 59 -9.28 3.17 5.99
N LEU A 60 -9.40 3.39 4.68
CA LEU A 60 -8.28 3.21 3.75
C LEU A 60 -7.11 4.14 4.07
N HIS A 61 -7.36 5.42 4.31
CA HIS A 61 -6.32 6.38 4.70
C HIS A 61 -5.57 5.96 5.97
N ASN A 62 -6.29 5.45 6.97
CA ASN A 62 -5.66 4.92 8.17
C ASN A 62 -4.83 3.67 7.88
N CYS A 63 -5.32 2.78 7.03
CA CYS A 63 -4.62 1.56 6.67
C CYS A 63 -3.38 1.83 5.81
N GLU A 64 -3.41 2.81 4.92
CA GLU A 64 -2.28 3.20 4.06
C GLU A 64 -1.12 3.86 4.84
N ASN A 65 -1.36 4.35 6.06
CA ASN A 65 -0.31 4.94 6.89
C ASN A 65 0.72 3.89 7.31
N LYS A 66 1.92 3.94 6.72
CA LYS A 66 2.97 2.93 6.91
C LYS A 66 3.42 2.78 8.36
N VAL A 67 3.47 3.87 9.15
CA VAL A 67 3.85 3.81 10.56
C VAL A 67 2.80 3.04 11.35
N TYR A 68 1.54 3.40 11.18
CA TYR A 68 0.44 2.74 11.87
C TYR A 68 0.29 1.29 11.43
N GLN A 69 0.46 1.01 10.13
CA GLN A 69 0.39 -0.34 9.58
C GLN A 69 1.46 -1.27 10.18
N LEU A 70 2.73 -0.84 10.24
CA LEU A 70 3.80 -1.62 10.83
C LEU A 70 3.58 -1.89 12.33
N GLN A 71 3.13 -0.89 13.08
CA GLN A 71 2.83 -1.06 14.51
C GLN A 71 1.69 -2.05 14.73
N THR A 72 0.61 -1.93 13.96
CA THR A 72 -0.54 -2.83 14.07
C THR A 72 -0.19 -4.25 13.65
N ALA A 73 0.54 -4.41 12.54
CA ALA A 73 1.02 -5.71 12.09
C ALA A 73 1.92 -6.39 13.14
N GLY A 74 2.81 -5.63 13.79
CA GLY A 74 3.64 -6.13 14.91
C GLY A 74 2.80 -6.57 16.11
N LYS A 75 1.80 -5.79 16.52
CA LYS A 75 0.87 -6.15 17.62
C LYS A 75 0.04 -7.40 17.32
N VAL A 76 -0.35 -7.58 16.06
CA VAL A 76 -1.07 -8.77 15.60
C VAL A 76 -0.16 -10.01 15.58
N GLY A 77 1.16 -9.81 15.56
CA GLY A 77 2.17 -10.87 15.62
C GLY A 77 2.65 -11.33 14.24
N PHE A 78 2.57 -10.51 13.21
CA PHE A 78 3.26 -10.77 11.96
C PHE A 78 4.77 -10.70 12.13
N LEU A 79 5.50 -11.52 11.38
CA LEU A 79 6.93 -11.35 11.19
C LEU A 79 7.14 -10.17 10.24
N LEU A 80 7.90 -9.17 10.68
CA LEU A 80 8.20 -7.96 9.91
C LEU A 80 9.68 -7.91 9.57
N PRO A 81 10.07 -7.33 8.43
CA PRO A 81 11.45 -6.98 8.20
C PRO A 81 11.90 -5.91 9.21
N LYS A 82 13.18 -5.96 9.63
CA LYS A 82 13.76 -4.89 10.43
C LYS A 82 13.64 -3.57 9.66
N SER A 83 13.15 -2.52 10.31
CA SER A 83 12.82 -1.26 9.65
C SER A 83 13.09 -0.07 10.55
N ILE A 84 13.40 1.08 9.94
CA ILE A 84 13.50 2.37 10.61
C ILE A 84 12.86 3.47 9.74
N ILE A 85 12.19 4.40 10.38
CA ILE A 85 11.73 5.64 9.75
C ILE A 85 12.44 6.78 10.48
N THR A 86 13.26 7.52 9.76
CA THR A 86 14.14 8.55 10.36
C THR A 86 14.52 9.63 9.36
N ASN A 87 14.76 10.83 9.85
CA ASN A 87 15.43 11.92 9.15
C ASN A 87 16.84 12.21 9.74
N ASN A 88 17.30 11.38 10.66
CA ASN A 88 18.63 11.50 11.25
C ASN A 88 19.64 10.72 10.38
N THR A 89 20.60 11.43 9.78
CA THR A 89 21.59 10.87 8.84
C THR A 89 22.45 9.78 9.48
N GLU A 90 22.89 9.99 10.73
CA GLU A 90 23.72 9.02 11.45
C GLU A 90 22.96 7.70 11.71
N ARG A 91 21.70 7.81 12.19
CA ARG A 91 20.85 6.64 12.43
C ARG A 91 20.54 5.89 11.13
N ALA A 92 20.30 6.63 10.05
CA ALA A 92 20.07 6.03 8.75
C ALA A 92 21.33 5.32 8.23
N ALA A 93 22.49 5.96 8.31
CA ALA A 93 23.78 5.37 7.90
C ALA A 93 24.11 4.10 8.70
N ASN A 94 23.87 4.12 10.01
CA ASN A 94 24.07 2.94 10.88
C ASN A 94 23.08 1.80 10.62
N PHE A 95 21.94 2.10 9.98
CA PHE A 95 20.94 1.09 9.60
C PHE A 95 21.25 0.45 8.26
N VAL A 96 21.93 1.18 7.35
CA VAL A 96 22.25 0.67 6.01
C VAL A 96 23.33 -0.39 6.12
N GLU A 97 22.94 -1.61 5.83
CA GLU A 97 23.81 -2.77 5.66
C GLU A 97 23.95 -3.06 4.14
N ASN A 98 24.65 -4.10 3.77
CA ASN A 98 25.00 -4.47 2.38
C ASN A 98 23.81 -4.48 1.39
N LYS A 99 22.58 -4.64 1.88
CA LYS A 99 21.34 -4.54 1.07
C LYS A 99 20.23 -3.94 1.92
N THR A 100 19.92 -2.70 1.66
CA THR A 100 18.84 -1.98 2.33
C THR A 100 17.83 -1.50 1.29
N ILE A 101 16.58 -1.63 1.62
CA ILE A 101 15.46 -1.16 0.81
C ILE A 101 15.02 0.21 1.31
N VAL A 102 14.87 1.16 0.40
CA VAL A 102 14.16 2.43 0.65
C VAL A 102 12.77 2.37 0.03
N LYS A 103 11.79 2.83 0.78
CA LYS A 103 10.38 2.90 0.36
C LYS A 103 9.84 4.29 0.60
N PRO A 104 8.92 4.80 -0.23
CA PRO A 104 8.16 5.99 0.10
C PRO A 104 7.20 5.71 1.27
N LEU A 105 6.98 6.71 2.12
CA LEU A 105 5.97 6.64 3.19
C LEU A 105 4.54 6.75 2.65
N THR A 106 4.40 7.38 1.47
CA THR A 106 3.15 7.56 0.75
C THR A 106 3.21 6.85 -0.60
N THR A 107 2.36 7.19 -1.54
CA THR A 107 2.54 6.82 -2.94
C THR A 107 3.72 7.59 -3.50
N GLY A 108 4.80 6.90 -3.87
CA GLY A 108 6.01 7.52 -4.42
C GLY A 108 5.82 8.07 -5.82
N LYS A 109 4.88 9.01 -5.99
CA LYS A 109 4.58 9.65 -7.27
C LYS A 109 5.28 10.99 -7.33
N ILE A 110 6.20 11.15 -8.28
CA ILE A 110 6.84 12.43 -8.59
C ILE A 110 6.32 12.90 -9.95
N ILE A 111 5.96 14.16 -10.01
CA ILE A 111 5.46 14.79 -11.22
C ILE A 111 6.52 15.80 -11.67
N TYR A 112 7.07 15.60 -12.88
CA TYR A 112 7.98 16.52 -13.55
C TYR A 112 7.28 17.03 -14.80
N ASP A 113 6.92 18.30 -14.86
CA ASP A 113 6.19 18.89 -15.98
C ASP A 113 5.03 17.98 -16.45
N ASP A 114 5.18 17.31 -17.60
CA ASP A 114 4.18 16.38 -18.14
C ASP A 114 4.48 14.90 -17.88
N ASN A 115 5.56 14.58 -17.15
CA ASN A 115 5.97 13.20 -16.87
C ASN A 115 5.65 12.81 -15.44
N ILE A 116 5.19 11.57 -15.27
CA ILE A 116 4.95 10.97 -13.96
C ILE A 116 5.97 9.86 -13.76
N GLU A 117 6.79 10.02 -12.73
CA GLU A 117 7.68 8.97 -12.27
C GLU A 117 7.12 8.34 -10.99
N ILE A 118 7.08 7.00 -10.95
CA ILE A 118 6.60 6.27 -9.79
C ILE A 118 7.80 5.65 -9.07
N TYR A 119 8.14 6.22 -7.93
CA TYR A 119 9.12 5.63 -7.03
C TYR A 119 8.48 4.48 -6.26
N GLN A 120 8.96 3.28 -6.55
CA GLN A 120 8.58 2.08 -5.82
C GLN A 120 9.67 1.72 -4.79
N THR A 121 9.93 0.45 -4.65
CA THR A 121 10.93 -0.10 -3.75
C THR A 121 12.30 -0.10 -4.44
N ASN A 122 13.30 0.55 -3.84
CA ASN A 122 14.65 0.61 -4.38
C ASN A 122 15.67 0.04 -3.41
N LEU A 123 16.73 -0.58 -3.95
CA LEU A 123 17.94 -0.95 -3.19
C LEU A 123 18.86 0.26 -3.05
N ILE A 124 19.41 0.43 -1.86
CA ILE A 124 20.44 1.43 -1.59
C ILE A 124 21.60 0.80 -0.85
N GLU A 125 22.80 1.34 -1.07
CA GLU A 125 24.04 0.92 -0.43
C GLU A 125 24.62 2.03 0.47
N SER A 126 24.15 3.26 0.31
CA SER A 126 24.57 4.43 1.08
C SER A 126 23.44 5.43 1.26
N ILE A 127 23.62 6.35 2.19
CA ILE A 127 22.71 7.45 2.47
C ILE A 127 23.28 8.75 1.95
N ASN A 128 22.42 9.56 1.31
CA ASN A 128 22.74 10.94 0.93
C ASN A 128 22.54 11.89 2.14
N GLU A 129 23.31 12.96 2.21
CA GLU A 129 23.26 13.97 3.29
C GLU A 129 21.91 14.70 3.39
N ASN A 130 21.12 14.73 2.32
CA ASN A 130 19.85 15.48 2.25
C ASN A 130 18.67 14.83 2.99
N ILE A 131 18.87 13.68 3.63
CA ILE A 131 17.76 13.01 4.36
C ILE A 131 17.26 13.77 5.59
N ASN A 132 18.03 14.72 6.10
CA ASN A 132 17.62 15.57 7.25
C ASN A 132 16.42 16.47 6.93
N LEU A 133 16.10 16.68 5.66
CA LEU A 133 14.98 17.52 5.21
C LEU A 133 13.63 16.79 5.24
N THR A 134 13.62 15.44 5.16
CA THR A 134 12.39 14.65 5.14
C THR A 134 12.66 13.25 5.72
N PRO A 135 11.71 12.64 6.44
CA PRO A 135 11.87 11.28 6.92
C PRO A 135 11.91 10.28 5.75
N ILE A 136 12.80 9.30 5.85
CA ILE A 136 12.89 8.17 4.94
C ILE A 136 12.49 6.88 5.65
N TYR A 137 11.91 5.94 4.91
CA TYR A 137 11.59 4.60 5.38
C TYR A 137 12.60 3.60 4.82
N LEU A 138 13.44 3.08 5.70
CA LEU A 138 14.44 2.05 5.41
C LEU A 138 14.00 0.71 5.96
N GLN A 139 14.24 -0.34 5.20
CA GLN A 139 13.90 -1.71 5.53
C GLN A 139 15.04 -2.64 5.13
N SER A 140 15.45 -3.56 6.03
CA SER A 140 16.43 -4.58 5.67
C SER A 140 15.90 -5.43 4.52
N TYR A 141 16.74 -5.69 3.53
CA TYR A 141 16.39 -6.58 2.44
C TYR A 141 16.14 -8.00 2.97
N VAL A 142 15.00 -8.57 2.62
CA VAL A 142 14.64 -9.95 2.96
C VAL A 142 14.79 -10.80 1.70
N ARG A 143 15.72 -11.78 1.72
CA ARG A 143 15.84 -12.73 0.62
C ARG A 143 14.57 -13.55 0.51
N LYS A 144 13.88 -13.42 -0.60
CA LYS A 144 12.65 -14.16 -0.90
C LYS A 144 12.94 -15.42 -1.69
N GLU A 145 12.13 -16.43 -1.47
CA GLU A 145 11.97 -17.57 -2.37
C GLU A 145 10.88 -17.27 -3.41
N TYR A 146 9.75 -16.74 -2.93
CA TYR A 146 8.67 -16.20 -3.74
C TYR A 146 7.88 -15.17 -2.94
N GLU A 147 6.97 -14.47 -3.60
CA GLU A 147 6.03 -13.56 -2.97
C GLU A 147 4.63 -14.17 -2.93
N VAL A 148 3.80 -13.67 -2.04
CA VAL A 148 2.39 -14.06 -1.95
C VAL A 148 1.54 -12.83 -1.85
N ARG A 149 0.50 -12.79 -2.71
CA ARG A 149 -0.58 -11.83 -2.58
C ARG A 149 -1.83 -12.54 -2.10
N ALA A 150 -2.30 -12.19 -0.91
CA ALA A 150 -3.53 -12.69 -0.31
C ALA A 150 -4.59 -11.60 -0.29
N THR A 151 -5.58 -11.70 -1.17
CA THR A 151 -6.67 -10.72 -1.28
C THR A 151 -7.87 -11.20 -0.49
N PHE A 152 -8.25 -10.43 0.50
CA PHE A 152 -9.42 -10.69 1.35
C PHE A 152 -10.59 -9.82 0.92
N ILE A 153 -11.78 -10.43 0.91
CA ILE A 153 -13.07 -9.75 0.82
C ILE A 153 -13.87 -10.29 1.98
N ARG A 154 -13.95 -9.52 3.06
CA ARG A 154 -14.44 -9.97 4.37
C ARG A 154 -13.67 -11.20 4.86
N ASP A 155 -14.33 -12.33 5.00
CA ASP A 155 -13.79 -13.62 5.43
C ASP A 155 -13.25 -14.50 4.28
N LYS A 156 -13.53 -14.15 3.03
CA LYS A 156 -13.04 -14.90 1.87
C LYS A 156 -11.64 -14.45 1.46
N VAL A 157 -10.78 -15.40 1.14
CA VAL A 157 -9.41 -15.13 0.70
C VAL A 157 -9.10 -15.77 -0.63
N PHE A 158 -8.40 -15.02 -1.47
CA PHE A 158 -7.80 -15.47 -2.72
C PHE A 158 -6.29 -15.32 -2.57
N CYS A 159 -5.57 -16.42 -2.51
CA CYS A 159 -4.14 -16.42 -2.21
C CYS A 159 -3.34 -16.89 -3.42
N VAL A 160 -2.41 -16.07 -3.88
CA VAL A 160 -1.61 -16.31 -5.08
C VAL A 160 -0.12 -16.21 -4.73
N LYS A 161 0.61 -17.29 -5.03
CA LYS A 161 2.07 -17.32 -5.05
C LYS A 161 2.56 -16.68 -6.34
N ILE A 162 3.61 -15.86 -6.23
CA ILE A 162 4.20 -15.11 -7.33
C ILE A 162 5.70 -15.41 -7.36
N VAL A 163 6.14 -16.09 -8.41
CA VAL A 163 7.56 -16.30 -8.68
C VAL A 163 7.97 -15.30 -9.74
N SER A 164 8.82 -14.34 -9.35
CA SER A 164 9.24 -13.22 -10.20
C SER A 164 10.71 -13.33 -10.59
N SER A 165 11.04 -12.95 -11.82
CA SER A 165 12.42 -12.73 -12.25
C SER A 165 13.05 -11.52 -11.58
N ASN A 166 12.24 -10.53 -11.12
CA ASN A 166 12.72 -9.38 -10.35
C ASN A 166 12.81 -9.75 -8.87
N THR A 167 13.99 -9.61 -8.29
CA THR A 167 14.27 -9.99 -6.90
C THR A 167 13.79 -8.94 -5.87
N ILE A 168 13.41 -7.74 -6.32
CA ILE A 168 13.02 -6.62 -5.45
C ILE A 168 11.49 -6.44 -5.45
N ASP A 169 10.90 -6.20 -6.61
CA ASP A 169 9.46 -5.97 -6.75
C ASP A 169 8.90 -6.73 -7.96
N TRP A 170 7.92 -7.60 -7.74
CA TRP A 170 7.28 -8.37 -8.80
C TRP A 170 6.44 -7.51 -9.76
N ARG A 171 6.11 -6.28 -9.35
CA ARG A 171 5.32 -5.31 -10.12
C ARG A 171 6.12 -4.56 -11.16
N ASP A 172 7.42 -4.76 -11.21
CA ASP A 172 8.28 -4.19 -12.26
C ASP A 172 7.75 -4.60 -13.64
N GLU A 173 7.64 -3.63 -14.55
CA GLU A 173 7.08 -3.84 -15.89
C GLU A 173 7.89 -4.85 -16.74
N ASN A 174 9.18 -4.98 -16.44
CA ASN A 174 10.08 -5.92 -17.11
C ASN A 174 10.16 -7.28 -16.41
N ALA A 175 9.47 -7.46 -15.28
CA ALA A 175 9.49 -8.70 -14.55
C ALA A 175 8.67 -9.80 -15.25
N ILE A 176 9.26 -10.99 -15.41
CA ILE A 176 8.55 -12.19 -15.84
C ILE A 176 8.02 -12.89 -14.60
N ASN A 177 6.71 -12.98 -14.49
CA ASN A 177 6.04 -13.52 -13.33
C ASN A 177 5.30 -14.83 -13.65
N GLN A 178 5.39 -15.80 -12.75
CA GLN A 178 4.58 -17.01 -12.73
C GLN A 178 3.64 -16.96 -11.53
N TYR A 179 2.39 -17.37 -11.73
CA TYR A 179 1.34 -17.29 -10.71
C TYR A 179 0.77 -18.68 -10.43
N GLU A 180 0.58 -18.98 -9.15
CA GLU A 180 0.01 -20.25 -8.69
C GLU A 180 -0.99 -19.95 -7.55
N ILE A 181 -2.19 -20.53 -7.64
CA ILE A 181 -3.17 -20.44 -6.53
C ILE A 181 -2.69 -21.37 -5.43
N ILE A 182 -2.59 -20.84 -4.20
CA ILE A 182 -2.17 -21.61 -3.03
C ILE A 182 -3.14 -21.41 -1.87
N GLU A 183 -3.09 -22.33 -0.91
CA GLU A 183 -3.80 -22.17 0.34
C GLU A 183 -2.99 -21.31 1.33
N ILE A 184 -3.69 -20.41 2.03
CA ILE A 184 -3.08 -19.62 3.08
C ILE A 184 -3.02 -20.44 4.39
N PRO A 185 -1.87 -20.48 5.11
CA PRO A 185 -1.80 -21.15 6.39
C PRO A 185 -2.78 -20.56 7.40
N LYS A 186 -3.48 -21.42 8.15
CA LYS A 186 -4.50 -20.99 9.13
C LYS A 186 -4.00 -19.91 10.11
N SER A 187 -2.75 -20.00 10.56
CA SER A 187 -2.15 -19.01 11.46
C SER A 187 -1.97 -17.64 10.81
N ILE A 188 -1.66 -17.59 9.50
CA ILE A 188 -1.53 -16.35 8.73
C ILE A 188 -2.92 -15.77 8.44
N TYR A 189 -3.86 -16.62 8.01
CA TYR A 189 -5.26 -16.23 7.82
C TYR A 189 -5.83 -15.52 9.06
N GLN A 190 -5.67 -16.12 10.24
CA GLN A 190 -6.17 -15.54 11.50
C GLN A 190 -5.55 -14.17 11.81
N LYS A 191 -4.26 -13.98 11.51
CA LYS A 191 -3.59 -12.69 11.67
C LYS A 191 -4.12 -11.64 10.67
N CYS A 192 -4.37 -12.03 9.43
CA CYS A 192 -4.97 -11.16 8.44
C CYS A 192 -6.37 -10.69 8.87
N ILE A 193 -7.23 -11.62 9.29
CA ILE A 193 -8.58 -11.29 9.82
C ILE A 193 -8.48 -10.36 11.03
N LYS A 194 -7.57 -10.63 11.97
CA LYS A 194 -7.38 -9.76 13.13
C LYS A 194 -6.96 -8.34 12.74
N LEU A 195 -6.05 -8.20 11.77
CA LEU A 195 -5.63 -6.90 11.27
C LEU A 195 -6.77 -6.18 10.55
N MET A 196 -7.52 -6.89 9.70
CA MET A 196 -8.70 -6.32 9.03
C MET A 196 -9.76 -5.85 10.02
N THR A 197 -9.99 -6.60 11.09
CA THR A 197 -10.92 -6.23 12.17
C THR A 197 -10.45 -4.97 12.89
N GLU A 198 -9.16 -4.86 13.22
CA GLU A 198 -8.56 -3.69 13.87
C GLU A 198 -8.76 -2.40 13.05
N TYR A 199 -8.62 -2.50 11.74
CA TYR A 199 -8.85 -1.38 10.82
C TYR A 199 -10.31 -1.21 10.37
N LYS A 200 -11.18 -2.18 10.64
CA LYS A 200 -12.54 -2.28 10.07
C LYS A 200 -12.54 -2.37 8.54
N LEU A 201 -11.55 -3.06 7.98
CA LEU A 201 -11.44 -3.29 6.53
C LEU A 201 -12.43 -4.36 6.08
N GLU A 202 -13.16 -4.08 5.01
CA GLU A 202 -14.01 -5.05 4.28
C GLU A 202 -13.25 -5.68 3.10
N PHE A 203 -12.17 -5.03 2.65
CA PHE A 203 -11.27 -5.47 1.60
C PHE A 203 -9.83 -5.21 2.01
N GLY A 204 -8.92 -6.14 1.74
CA GLY A 204 -7.49 -5.95 1.98
C GLY A 204 -6.66 -6.88 1.10
N ALA A 205 -5.67 -6.34 0.41
CA ALA A 205 -4.70 -7.10 -0.36
C ALA A 205 -3.36 -7.11 0.38
N PHE A 206 -3.06 -8.23 1.01
CA PHE A 206 -1.85 -8.45 1.79
C PHE A 206 -0.71 -8.91 0.91
N ASP A 207 0.44 -8.30 1.06
CA ASP A 207 1.68 -8.69 0.38
C ASP A 207 2.65 -9.31 1.40
N PHE A 208 3.13 -10.52 1.08
CA PHE A 208 4.09 -11.27 1.87
C PHE A 208 5.29 -11.68 1.05
N ILE A 209 6.43 -11.83 1.73
CA ILE A 209 7.59 -12.56 1.24
C ILE A 209 7.65 -13.90 1.96
N ILE A 210 7.89 -14.97 1.20
CA ILE A 210 8.21 -16.28 1.75
C ILE A 210 9.71 -16.47 1.67
N VAL A 211 10.34 -16.63 2.84
CA VAL A 211 11.77 -16.87 2.92
C VAL A 211 12.11 -18.36 2.78
N PRO A 212 13.35 -18.76 2.46
CA PRO A 212 13.73 -20.16 2.17
C PRO A 212 13.37 -21.18 3.26
N ASN A 213 13.14 -20.75 4.49
CA ASN A 213 12.67 -21.63 5.56
C ASN A 213 11.14 -21.69 5.71
N GLY A 214 10.40 -21.19 4.72
CA GLY A 214 8.94 -21.22 4.66
C GLY A 214 8.22 -20.20 5.55
N LYS A 215 8.92 -19.31 6.27
CA LYS A 215 8.28 -18.28 7.08
C LYS A 215 7.68 -17.18 6.21
N TRP A 216 6.51 -16.71 6.62
CA TRP A 216 5.77 -15.62 6.00
C TRP A 216 6.17 -14.29 6.64
N VAL A 217 6.76 -13.42 5.85
CA VAL A 217 7.16 -12.06 6.26
C VAL A 217 6.17 -11.08 5.66
N PHE A 218 5.47 -10.35 6.50
CA PHE A 218 4.49 -9.34 6.08
C PHE A 218 5.20 -8.11 5.54
N LEU A 219 4.74 -7.60 4.41
CA LEU A 219 5.23 -6.35 3.82
C LEU A 219 4.25 -5.20 4.00
N GLU A 220 3.02 -5.39 3.55
CA GLU A 220 1.96 -4.37 3.59
C GLU A 220 0.57 -4.98 3.36
N VAL A 221 -0.46 -4.19 3.64
CA VAL A 221 -1.83 -4.40 3.20
C VAL A 221 -2.32 -3.15 2.48
N ASN A 222 -3.02 -3.35 1.33
CA ASN A 222 -3.55 -2.31 0.46
C ASN A 222 -5.06 -2.44 0.30
#